data_20f2b6f0f994310426b3bb5e4112e6d0
#
_entry.id   20f2b6f0f994310426b3bb5e4112e6d0
#
_cell.length_a   1.000
_cell.length_b   1.000
_cell.length_c   1.000
_cell.angle_alpha   90.00
_cell.angle_beta   90.00
_cell.angle_gamma   90.00
#
_symmetry.space_group_name_H-M   'P 1'
#
loop_
_entity.id
_entity.type
_entity.pdbx_description
1 polymer ?
#
loop_
_entity_poly.entity_id
_entity_poly.type
_entity_poly.pdbx_seq_one_letter_code
_entity_poly.pdbx_strand_id
1 'polypeptide(L)'
;MSNSAASEKIYWVPLESSPEAMTKMIHRLGVDKAVAFSDVLGLDDELLAMTPQPVHALVFLFPVTDSFQEARIREASTPPSNVWYSKQTIGNACGTMAILHALGNVQDRVAINGDLKAYFDKTKDMAPLDRSLELERTEAIAQAHGASAAEGQTAAPAADANVDLHYAAFVSVDGHIYELDGGIPGPIDHGPSSDFLKDAAKIIQKRISALGNTSQLLSVLSLGPNPEN
;
A
#
# COMPACT_ATOMS: atom_id res chain seq x y z
N MET A 1 -7.11 -2.46 40.97
CA MET A 1 -6.69 -3.58 40.13
C MET A 1 -7.39 -3.36 38.80
N SER A 2 -6.77 -2.61 37.91
CA SER A 2 -7.31 -2.34 36.56
C SER A 2 -6.92 -3.50 35.66
N ASN A 3 -7.90 -4.33 35.33
CA ASN A 3 -7.79 -5.40 34.35
C ASN A 3 -7.72 -4.72 32.96
N SER A 4 -6.52 -4.47 32.44
CA SER A 4 -6.36 -4.12 31.03
C SER A 4 -6.65 -5.40 30.25
N ALA A 5 -7.89 -5.54 29.77
CA ALA A 5 -8.18 -6.51 28.74
C ALA A 5 -7.28 -6.16 27.54
N ALA A 6 -6.29 -7.00 27.26
CA ALA A 6 -5.56 -6.93 26.00
C ALA A 6 -6.61 -7.01 24.90
N SER A 7 -6.75 -5.97 24.08
CA SER A 7 -7.66 -6.00 22.92
C SER A 7 -7.23 -7.19 22.05
N GLU A 8 -8.13 -8.09 21.75
CA GLU A 8 -7.88 -9.19 20.82
C GLU A 8 -7.36 -8.60 19.52
N LYS A 9 -6.22 -9.10 19.03
CA LYS A 9 -5.61 -8.61 17.78
C LYS A 9 -6.54 -8.98 16.63
N ILE A 10 -6.92 -7.97 15.85
CA ILE A 10 -7.77 -8.14 14.67
C ILE A 10 -6.89 -8.66 13.53
N TYR A 11 -7.40 -9.64 12.79
CA TYR A 11 -6.76 -10.18 11.58
C TYR A 11 -7.72 -10.13 10.41
N TRP A 12 -7.20 -9.77 9.24
CA TRP A 12 -7.91 -9.84 7.97
C TRP A 12 -7.33 -10.95 7.10
N VAL A 13 -8.10 -11.41 6.13
CA VAL A 13 -7.61 -12.36 5.12
C VAL A 13 -6.61 -11.63 4.22
N PRO A 14 -5.41 -12.17 3.97
CA PRO A 14 -4.44 -11.49 3.11
C PRO A 14 -5.00 -11.21 1.71
N LEU A 15 -4.69 -10.03 1.14
CA LEU A 15 -5.03 -9.70 -0.25
C LEU A 15 -4.02 -10.33 -1.21
N GLU A 16 -4.52 -10.94 -2.27
CA GLU A 16 -3.70 -11.35 -3.42
C GLU A 16 -3.23 -10.10 -4.20
N SER A 17 -2.04 -10.17 -4.81
CA SER A 17 -1.54 -9.12 -5.71
C SER A 17 -2.23 -9.23 -7.07
N SER A 18 -3.50 -8.85 -7.10
CA SER A 18 -4.35 -8.86 -8.27
C SER A 18 -4.78 -7.45 -8.63
N PRO A 19 -4.36 -6.89 -9.79
CA PRO A 19 -4.80 -5.58 -10.25
C PRO A 19 -6.33 -5.48 -10.29
N GLU A 20 -7.00 -6.51 -10.77
CA GLU A 20 -8.46 -6.55 -10.87
C GLU A 20 -9.14 -6.48 -9.49
N ALA A 21 -8.71 -7.32 -8.53
CA ALA A 21 -9.30 -7.33 -7.19
C ALA A 21 -9.06 -6.01 -6.45
N MET A 22 -7.84 -5.46 -6.54
CA MET A 22 -7.51 -4.16 -5.94
C MET A 22 -8.27 -3.01 -6.61
N THR A 23 -8.44 -3.02 -7.93
CA THR A 23 -9.25 -2.04 -8.67
C THR A 23 -10.71 -2.08 -8.25
N LYS A 24 -11.30 -3.26 -8.17
CA LYS A 24 -12.68 -3.41 -7.69
C LYS A 24 -12.82 -2.89 -6.25
N MET A 25 -11.84 -3.15 -5.37
CA MET A 25 -11.85 -2.63 -4.00
C MET A 25 -11.90 -1.11 -3.96
N ILE A 26 -11.00 -0.42 -4.67
CA ILE A 26 -10.95 1.04 -4.66
C ILE A 26 -12.20 1.67 -5.29
N HIS A 27 -12.76 1.05 -6.33
CA HIS A 27 -14.01 1.52 -6.94
C HIS A 27 -15.22 1.36 -6.01
N ARG A 28 -15.30 0.28 -5.22
CA ARG A 28 -16.33 0.09 -4.17
C ARG A 28 -16.23 1.16 -3.10
N LEU A 29 -15.03 1.62 -2.80
CA LEU A 29 -14.76 2.64 -1.79
C LEU A 29 -14.92 4.08 -2.29
N GLY A 30 -15.21 4.28 -3.60
CA GLY A 30 -15.54 5.58 -4.18
C GLY A 30 -14.42 6.26 -4.93
N VAL A 31 -13.35 5.55 -5.30
CA VAL A 31 -12.35 6.05 -6.26
C VAL A 31 -12.96 6.08 -7.67
N ASP A 32 -12.64 7.12 -8.44
CA ASP A 32 -13.11 7.29 -9.80
C ASP A 32 -12.72 6.09 -10.69
N LYS A 33 -13.65 5.63 -11.53
CA LYS A 33 -13.46 4.48 -12.42
C LYS A 33 -12.41 4.70 -13.51
N ALA A 34 -12.04 5.95 -13.78
CA ALA A 34 -10.94 6.28 -14.66
C ALA A 34 -9.56 5.87 -14.11
N VAL A 35 -9.49 5.44 -12.83
CA VAL A 35 -8.25 5.03 -12.15
C VAL A 35 -8.32 3.54 -11.82
N ALA A 36 -7.23 2.82 -12.08
CA ALA A 36 -7.13 1.39 -11.83
C ALA A 36 -5.71 1.00 -11.39
N PHE A 37 -5.58 -0.19 -10.83
CA PHE A 37 -4.31 -0.87 -10.71
C PHE A 37 -3.99 -1.64 -12.00
N SER A 38 -2.70 -1.66 -12.37
CA SER A 38 -2.18 -2.41 -13.50
C SER A 38 -0.85 -3.06 -13.12
N ASP A 39 -0.54 -4.22 -13.71
CA ASP A 39 0.77 -4.85 -13.52
C ASP A 39 1.90 -4.00 -14.12
N VAL A 40 3.00 -3.87 -13.40
CA VAL A 40 4.27 -3.39 -13.94
C VAL A 40 5.06 -4.60 -14.39
N LEU A 41 5.15 -4.81 -15.71
CA LEU A 41 5.67 -6.03 -16.33
C LEU A 41 7.18 -6.24 -16.10
N GLY A 42 7.90 -5.19 -15.76
CA GLY A 42 9.31 -5.20 -15.42
C GLY A 42 9.80 -3.81 -15.06
N LEU A 43 11.04 -3.73 -14.58
CA LEU A 43 11.62 -2.50 -14.02
C LEU A 43 12.72 -1.90 -14.92
N ASP A 44 12.92 -2.44 -16.13
CA ASP A 44 13.76 -1.84 -17.17
C ASP A 44 12.95 -0.80 -17.98
N ASP A 45 13.66 0.10 -18.68
CA ASP A 45 13.05 1.22 -19.39
C ASP A 45 12.03 0.80 -20.45
N GLU A 46 12.24 -0.36 -21.11
CA GLU A 46 11.35 -0.84 -22.19
C GLU A 46 10.02 -1.32 -21.60
N LEU A 47 10.06 -2.09 -20.52
CA LEU A 47 8.86 -2.59 -19.85
C LEU A 47 8.14 -1.50 -19.05
N LEU A 48 8.88 -0.56 -18.43
CA LEU A 48 8.27 0.61 -17.78
C LEU A 48 7.50 1.49 -18.77
N ALA A 49 7.96 1.59 -20.01
CA ALA A 49 7.26 2.36 -21.06
C ALA A 49 5.88 1.76 -21.42
N MET A 50 5.62 0.50 -21.08
CA MET A 50 4.32 -0.15 -21.29
C MET A 50 3.32 0.13 -20.15
N THR A 51 3.79 0.69 -19.02
CA THR A 51 2.92 1.02 -17.88
C THR A 51 2.03 2.22 -18.24
N PRO A 52 0.70 2.14 -18.05
CA PRO A 52 -0.21 3.25 -18.32
C PRO A 52 0.18 4.51 -17.54
N GLN A 53 0.23 5.65 -18.25
CA GLN A 53 0.63 6.95 -17.70
C GLN A 53 -0.55 7.92 -17.57
N PRO A 54 -0.57 8.84 -16.60
CA PRO A 54 0.45 9.03 -15.56
C PRO A 54 0.35 7.99 -14.43
N VAL A 55 1.49 7.53 -13.91
CA VAL A 55 1.53 6.69 -12.70
C VAL A 55 1.42 7.57 -11.47
N HIS A 56 0.43 7.34 -10.63
CA HIS A 56 0.18 8.10 -9.41
C HIS A 56 0.90 7.50 -8.19
N ALA A 57 0.97 6.16 -8.11
CA ALA A 57 1.64 5.42 -7.05
C ALA A 57 2.08 4.04 -7.56
N LEU A 58 3.02 3.40 -6.85
CA LEU A 58 3.34 1.98 -7.02
C LEU A 58 3.06 1.23 -5.72
N VAL A 59 2.64 -0.03 -5.85
CA VAL A 59 2.48 -0.97 -4.74
C VAL A 59 3.41 -2.14 -5.00
N PHE A 60 4.31 -2.40 -4.07
CA PHE A 60 5.33 -3.44 -4.17
C PHE A 60 5.07 -4.55 -3.16
N LEU A 61 4.90 -5.78 -3.65
CA LEU A 61 4.82 -7.01 -2.86
C LEU A 61 6.20 -7.67 -2.83
N PHE A 62 6.66 -8.06 -1.63
CA PHE A 62 7.97 -8.65 -1.41
C PHE A 62 7.96 -9.63 -0.22
N PRO A 63 8.86 -10.64 -0.22
CA PRO A 63 9.05 -11.49 0.93
C PRO A 63 9.80 -10.74 2.05
N VAL A 64 9.39 -10.96 3.30
CA VAL A 64 10.00 -10.36 4.47
C VAL A 64 11.08 -11.27 5.02
N THR A 65 12.29 -10.71 5.21
CA THR A 65 13.34 -11.32 6.04
C THR A 65 13.71 -10.36 7.17
N ASP A 66 14.16 -10.89 8.31
CA ASP A 66 14.51 -10.05 9.46
C ASP A 66 15.52 -8.96 9.12
N SER A 67 16.59 -9.33 8.40
CA SER A 67 17.65 -8.38 7.98
C SER A 67 17.14 -7.28 7.06
N PHE A 68 16.24 -7.61 6.14
CA PHE A 68 15.64 -6.64 5.23
C PHE A 68 14.71 -5.67 5.99
N GLN A 69 13.90 -6.20 6.89
CA GLN A 69 13.00 -5.39 7.70
C GLN A 69 13.78 -4.47 8.66
N GLU A 70 14.81 -4.98 9.33
CA GLU A 70 15.68 -4.16 10.19
C GLU A 70 16.37 -3.02 9.43
N ALA A 71 16.81 -3.25 8.18
CA ALA A 71 17.38 -2.20 7.35
C ALA A 71 16.35 -1.09 7.09
N ARG A 72 15.13 -1.43 6.71
CA ARG A 72 14.04 -0.48 6.45
C ARG A 72 13.62 0.28 7.72
N ILE A 73 13.58 -0.39 8.88
CA ILE A 73 13.32 0.26 10.16
C ILE A 73 14.36 1.35 10.47
N ARG A 74 15.64 1.11 10.16
CA ARG A 74 16.71 2.12 10.37
C ARG A 74 16.61 3.31 9.41
N GLU A 75 16.05 3.12 8.23
CA GLU A 75 15.85 4.18 7.23
C GLU A 75 14.57 5.01 7.51
N ALA A 76 13.63 4.46 8.29
CA ALA A 76 12.35 5.10 8.56
C ALA A 76 12.51 6.39 9.37
N SER A 77 11.72 7.39 9.02
CA SER A 77 11.71 8.72 9.66
C SER A 77 10.33 9.10 10.20
N THR A 78 10.27 10.18 10.98
CA THR A 78 8.99 10.76 11.37
C THR A 78 8.25 11.26 10.13
N PRO A 79 6.95 10.92 9.97
CA PRO A 79 6.18 11.37 8.82
C PRO A 79 6.15 12.90 8.71
N PRO A 80 6.54 13.50 7.57
CA PRO A 80 6.28 14.91 7.31
C PRO A 80 4.76 15.20 7.33
N SER A 81 4.37 16.44 7.66
CA SER A 81 2.97 16.82 7.82
C SER A 81 2.14 16.70 6.53
N ASN A 82 2.80 16.77 5.37
CA ASN A 82 2.22 16.64 4.03
C ASN A 82 2.18 15.19 3.51
N VAL A 83 2.73 14.21 4.25
CA VAL A 83 2.69 12.79 3.92
C VAL A 83 1.63 12.09 4.76
N TRP A 84 0.58 11.56 4.11
CA TRP A 84 -0.39 10.73 4.78
C TRP A 84 0.18 9.34 5.05
N TYR A 85 0.39 9.02 6.32
CA TYR A 85 0.95 7.75 6.78
C TYR A 85 0.14 7.21 7.94
N SER A 86 -0.10 5.91 7.96
CA SER A 86 -0.80 5.19 9.03
C SER A 86 -0.02 3.96 9.47
N LYS A 87 -0.05 3.66 10.76
CA LYS A 87 0.46 2.40 11.31
C LYS A 87 -0.45 1.24 10.92
N GLN A 88 0.09 0.04 10.87
CA GLN A 88 -0.70 -1.18 10.71
C GLN A 88 -0.92 -1.83 12.08
N THR A 89 -2.16 -1.92 12.54
CA THR A 89 -2.57 -2.62 13.76
C THR A 89 -3.30 -3.92 13.44
N ILE A 90 -3.92 -4.01 12.27
CA ILE A 90 -4.66 -5.19 11.80
C ILE A 90 -3.69 -6.17 11.15
N GLY A 91 -3.67 -7.43 11.61
CA GLY A 91 -2.86 -8.50 11.03
C GLY A 91 -3.29 -8.79 9.59
N ASN A 92 -2.33 -9.05 8.71
CA ASN A 92 -2.52 -9.35 7.28
C ASN A 92 -3.25 -8.29 6.44
N ALA A 93 -3.38 -7.06 6.96
CA ALA A 93 -3.99 -5.94 6.24
C ALA A 93 -2.99 -5.14 5.38
N CYS A 94 -1.75 -5.61 5.21
CA CYS A 94 -0.68 -4.87 4.52
C CYS A 94 -1.07 -4.43 3.09
N GLY A 95 -1.82 -5.24 2.34
CA GLY A 95 -2.33 -4.85 1.01
C GLY A 95 -3.28 -3.65 1.08
N THR A 96 -4.23 -3.65 2.01
CA THR A 96 -5.11 -2.49 2.23
C THR A 96 -4.32 -1.28 2.74
N MET A 97 -3.36 -1.48 3.64
CA MET A 97 -2.49 -0.40 4.10
C MET A 97 -1.73 0.25 2.95
N ALA A 98 -1.17 -0.55 2.02
CA ALA A 98 -0.49 -0.03 0.84
C ALA A 98 -1.45 0.76 -0.08
N ILE A 99 -2.67 0.26 -0.30
CA ILE A 99 -3.72 0.97 -1.05
C ILE A 99 -4.08 2.31 -0.37
N LEU A 100 -4.26 2.33 0.95
CA LEU A 100 -4.56 3.55 1.70
C LEU A 100 -3.40 4.54 1.68
N HIS A 101 -2.15 4.07 1.80
CA HIS A 101 -0.96 4.91 1.67
C HIS A 101 -0.85 5.51 0.27
N ALA A 102 -1.10 4.72 -0.79
CA ALA A 102 -1.10 5.21 -2.16
C ALA A 102 -2.16 6.30 -2.34
N LEU A 103 -3.43 5.99 -2.07
CA LEU A 103 -4.56 6.89 -2.30
C LEU A 103 -4.55 8.12 -1.38
N GLY A 104 -4.11 7.98 -0.13
CA GLY A 104 -4.01 9.07 0.83
C GLY A 104 -3.06 10.20 0.40
N ASN A 105 -2.07 9.87 -0.44
CA ASN A 105 -1.05 10.81 -0.92
C ASN A 105 -1.25 11.28 -2.37
N VAL A 106 -2.38 10.92 -3.00
CA VAL A 106 -2.67 11.32 -4.39
C VAL A 106 -4.07 11.92 -4.54
N GLN A 107 -4.68 12.38 -3.44
CA GLN A 107 -6.02 12.96 -3.42
C GLN A 107 -6.17 14.24 -4.24
N ASP A 108 -5.06 14.90 -4.57
CA ASP A 108 -4.98 16.05 -5.47
C ASP A 108 -5.03 15.67 -6.96
N ARG A 109 -4.76 14.41 -7.30
CA ARG A 109 -4.62 13.88 -8.67
C ARG A 109 -5.64 12.81 -9.01
N VAL A 110 -6.27 12.20 -7.99
CA VAL A 110 -7.25 11.13 -8.12
C VAL A 110 -8.53 11.54 -7.41
N ALA A 111 -9.64 11.54 -8.13
CA ALA A 111 -10.94 11.82 -7.55
C ALA A 111 -11.38 10.66 -6.63
N ILE A 112 -11.57 10.98 -5.37
CA ILE A 112 -11.99 10.03 -4.32
C ILE A 112 -13.28 10.57 -3.70
N ASN A 113 -14.30 9.73 -3.63
CA ASN A 113 -15.61 10.04 -3.06
C ASN A 113 -16.01 8.95 -2.03
N GLY A 114 -17.25 8.97 -1.55
CA GLY A 114 -17.81 7.91 -0.72
C GLY A 114 -17.07 7.68 0.59
N ASP A 115 -17.03 6.41 0.99
CA ASP A 115 -16.50 5.98 2.30
C ASP A 115 -15.01 6.26 2.47
N LEU A 116 -14.24 6.12 1.40
CA LEU A 116 -12.80 6.38 1.44
C LEU A 116 -12.49 7.87 1.63
N LYS A 117 -13.25 8.75 0.96
CA LYS A 117 -13.15 10.19 1.17
C LYS A 117 -13.49 10.56 2.61
N ALA A 118 -14.58 10.00 3.14
CA ALA A 118 -14.99 10.23 4.51
C ALA A 118 -13.92 9.77 5.53
N TYR A 119 -13.29 8.62 5.27
CA TYR A 119 -12.19 8.12 6.09
C TYR A 119 -10.97 9.07 6.05
N PHE A 120 -10.54 9.49 4.86
CA PHE A 120 -9.40 10.41 4.74
C PHE A 120 -9.69 11.78 5.37
N ASP A 121 -10.89 12.35 5.17
CA ASP A 121 -11.27 13.63 5.77
C ASP A 121 -11.28 13.55 7.31
N LYS A 122 -11.74 12.44 7.86
CA LYS A 122 -11.75 12.19 9.30
C LYS A 122 -10.36 12.04 9.88
N THR A 123 -9.46 11.39 9.15
CA THR A 123 -8.14 10.98 9.64
C THR A 123 -7.00 11.94 9.28
N LYS A 124 -7.25 12.98 8.48
CA LYS A 124 -6.21 13.87 7.94
C LYS A 124 -5.29 14.47 9.02
N ASP A 125 -5.87 14.88 10.15
CA ASP A 125 -5.16 15.54 11.25
C ASP A 125 -4.83 14.57 12.42
N MET A 126 -5.10 13.27 12.27
CA MET A 126 -4.83 12.26 13.30
C MET A 126 -3.37 11.79 13.25
N ALA A 127 -2.85 11.37 14.41
CA ALA A 127 -1.58 10.67 14.49
C ALA A 127 -1.62 9.32 13.75
N PRO A 128 -0.48 8.80 13.25
CA PRO A 128 -0.46 7.54 12.48
C PRO A 128 -1.12 6.34 13.16
N LEU A 129 -1.00 6.21 14.47
CA LEU A 129 -1.66 5.14 15.23
C LEU A 129 -3.17 5.36 15.31
N ASP A 130 -3.63 6.60 15.53
CA ASP A 130 -5.05 6.91 15.64
C ASP A 130 -5.78 6.68 14.30
N ARG A 131 -5.09 6.92 13.16
CA ARG A 131 -5.60 6.56 11.82
C ARG A 131 -5.87 5.06 11.71
N SER A 132 -4.98 4.24 12.24
CA SER A 132 -5.14 2.79 12.22
C SER A 132 -6.28 2.33 13.14
N LEU A 133 -6.40 2.90 14.33
CA LEU A 133 -7.51 2.61 15.24
C LEU A 133 -8.86 3.06 14.66
N GLU A 134 -8.87 4.11 13.83
CA GLU A 134 -10.06 4.50 13.08
C GLU A 134 -10.36 3.52 11.94
N LEU A 135 -9.33 2.98 11.28
CA LEU A 135 -9.50 1.93 10.26
C LEU A 135 -10.19 0.69 10.84
N GLU A 136 -9.81 0.27 12.05
CA GLU A 136 -10.45 -0.87 12.74
C GLU A 136 -11.96 -0.69 12.93
N ARG A 137 -12.44 0.57 12.95
CA ARG A 137 -13.86 0.94 13.14
C ARG A 137 -14.57 1.27 11.82
N THR A 138 -13.83 1.32 10.70
CA THR A 138 -14.40 1.69 9.41
C THR A 138 -14.88 0.45 8.66
N GLU A 139 -16.12 0.06 8.96
CA GLU A 139 -16.74 -1.18 8.44
C GLU A 139 -16.75 -1.24 6.92
N ALA A 140 -16.97 -0.12 6.21
CA ALA A 140 -16.99 -0.07 4.75
C ALA A 140 -15.66 -0.54 4.15
N ILE A 141 -14.51 -0.13 4.73
CA ILE A 141 -13.19 -0.58 4.26
C ILE A 141 -12.98 -2.06 4.58
N ALA A 142 -13.39 -2.53 5.77
CA ALA A 142 -13.30 -3.94 6.13
C ALA A 142 -14.14 -4.83 5.20
N GLN A 143 -15.35 -4.40 4.84
CA GLN A 143 -16.22 -5.11 3.88
C GLN A 143 -15.62 -5.13 2.47
N ALA A 144 -15.10 -4.00 1.98
CA ALA A 144 -14.45 -3.92 0.67
C ALA A 144 -13.21 -4.82 0.60
N HIS A 145 -12.41 -4.82 1.68
CA HIS A 145 -11.28 -5.73 1.83
C HIS A 145 -11.70 -7.21 1.77
N GLY A 146 -12.69 -7.61 2.59
CA GLY A 146 -13.18 -8.98 2.62
C GLY A 146 -13.73 -9.46 1.28
N ALA A 147 -14.46 -8.59 0.57
CA ALA A 147 -14.96 -8.88 -0.77
C ALA A 147 -13.82 -9.09 -1.77
N SER A 148 -12.77 -8.26 -1.71
CA SER A 148 -11.60 -8.38 -2.61
C SER A 148 -10.73 -9.60 -2.28
N ALA A 149 -10.57 -9.94 -1.00
CA ALA A 149 -9.87 -11.16 -0.59
C ALA A 149 -10.57 -12.43 -1.09
N ALA A 150 -11.90 -12.41 -1.17
CA ALA A 150 -12.71 -13.53 -1.68
C ALA A 150 -12.67 -13.64 -3.23
N GLU A 151 -12.27 -12.60 -3.94
CA GLU A 151 -12.18 -12.57 -5.42
C GLU A 151 -10.80 -12.99 -5.95
N GLY A 152 -9.84 -13.34 -5.07
CA GLY A 152 -8.52 -13.86 -5.47
C GLY A 152 -8.63 -15.14 -6.31
N GLN A 153 -7.67 -15.35 -7.20
CA GLN A 153 -7.62 -16.54 -8.07
C GLN A 153 -7.07 -17.76 -7.33
N THR A 154 -6.37 -17.55 -6.22
CA THR A 154 -5.83 -18.59 -5.36
C THR A 154 -6.69 -18.77 -4.11
N ALA A 155 -6.66 -19.96 -3.50
CA ALA A 155 -7.32 -20.19 -2.22
C ALA A 155 -6.74 -19.25 -1.16
N ALA A 156 -7.57 -18.36 -0.61
CA ALA A 156 -7.14 -17.44 0.43
C ALA A 156 -6.70 -18.22 1.68
N PRO A 157 -5.54 -17.90 2.28
CA PRO A 157 -5.13 -18.50 3.54
C PRO A 157 -6.08 -18.06 4.68
N ALA A 158 -5.99 -18.74 5.82
CA ALA A 158 -6.73 -18.32 7.02
C ALA A 158 -6.31 -16.89 7.43
N ALA A 159 -7.24 -16.13 8.01
CA ALA A 159 -6.97 -14.73 8.38
C ALA A 159 -5.80 -14.58 9.37
N ASP A 160 -5.59 -15.55 10.25
CA ASP A 160 -4.50 -15.61 11.22
C ASP A 160 -3.25 -16.36 10.73
N ALA A 161 -3.24 -16.80 9.46
CA ALA A 161 -2.07 -17.45 8.87
C ALA A 161 -0.86 -16.51 8.87
N ASN A 162 0.31 -17.05 9.19
CA ASN A 162 1.56 -16.32 9.01
C ASN A 162 1.88 -16.26 7.52
N VAL A 163 1.93 -15.04 6.96
CA VAL A 163 2.26 -14.79 5.56
C VAL A 163 3.58 -14.04 5.51
N ASP A 164 4.59 -14.65 4.89
CA ASP A 164 5.93 -14.07 4.78
C ASP A 164 6.03 -13.02 3.64
N LEU A 165 4.89 -12.62 3.05
CA LEU A 165 4.79 -11.58 2.04
C LEU A 165 4.25 -10.29 2.64
N HIS A 166 4.73 -9.15 2.16
CA HIS A 166 4.36 -7.84 2.66
C HIS A 166 4.26 -6.81 1.54
N TYR A 167 3.39 -5.82 1.74
CA TYR A 167 3.19 -4.73 0.80
C TYR A 167 3.75 -3.41 1.32
N ALA A 168 4.38 -2.64 0.44
CA ALA A 168 4.68 -1.23 0.64
C ALA A 168 4.17 -0.40 -0.55
N ALA A 169 3.80 0.85 -0.29
CA ALA A 169 3.46 1.80 -1.34
C ALA A 169 4.62 2.77 -1.59
N PHE A 170 4.80 3.17 -2.85
CA PHE A 170 5.68 4.25 -3.26
C PHE A 170 4.82 5.38 -3.82
N VAL A 171 5.05 6.59 -3.35
CA VAL A 171 4.32 7.79 -3.77
C VAL A 171 5.28 8.96 -3.99
N SER A 172 4.87 9.92 -4.83
CA SER A 172 5.57 11.20 -4.93
C SER A 172 4.77 12.27 -4.20
N VAL A 173 5.41 12.94 -3.22
CA VAL A 173 4.87 14.08 -2.48
C VAL A 173 5.89 15.21 -2.52
N ASP A 174 5.49 16.38 -3.01
CA ASP A 174 6.36 17.57 -3.16
C ASP A 174 7.70 17.28 -3.88
N GLY A 175 7.66 16.38 -4.88
CA GLY A 175 8.82 16.01 -5.68
C GLY A 175 9.78 15.03 -5.01
N HIS A 176 9.49 14.52 -3.81
CA HIS A 176 10.22 13.44 -3.15
C HIS A 176 9.50 12.11 -3.30
N ILE A 177 10.25 11.01 -3.38
CA ILE A 177 9.69 9.65 -3.35
C ILE A 177 9.69 9.15 -1.91
N TYR A 178 8.52 8.73 -1.44
CA TYR A 178 8.33 8.08 -0.14
C TYR A 178 7.94 6.62 -0.31
N GLU A 179 8.61 5.75 0.44
CA GLU A 179 8.20 4.35 0.66
C GLU A 179 7.40 4.28 1.96
N LEU A 180 6.17 3.80 1.87
CA LEU A 180 5.19 3.80 2.95
C LEU A 180 4.78 2.38 3.30
N ASP A 181 5.03 1.99 4.54
CA ASP A 181 4.73 0.67 5.10
C ASP A 181 4.28 0.82 6.55
N GLY A 182 3.05 0.43 6.84
CA GLY A 182 2.49 0.52 8.19
C GLY A 182 3.18 -0.36 9.24
N GLY A 183 3.96 -1.33 8.81
CA GLY A 183 4.72 -2.24 9.66
C GLY A 183 6.04 -1.68 10.19
N ILE A 184 6.55 -0.57 9.62
CA ILE A 184 7.77 0.11 10.09
C ILE A 184 7.45 1.41 10.84
N PRO A 185 8.40 2.04 11.57
CA PRO A 185 8.11 3.20 12.43
C PRO A 185 7.58 4.43 11.71
N GLY A 186 7.87 4.61 10.43
CA GLY A 186 7.46 5.76 9.64
C GLY A 186 7.82 5.60 8.16
N PRO A 187 7.55 6.61 7.31
CA PRO A 187 7.95 6.60 5.91
C PRO A 187 9.46 6.63 5.73
N ILE A 188 9.92 6.09 4.60
CA ILE A 188 11.29 6.23 4.15
C ILE A 188 11.32 7.26 3.03
N ASP A 189 12.08 8.36 3.21
CA ASP A 189 12.29 9.37 2.18
C ASP A 189 13.50 8.97 1.32
N HIS A 190 13.25 8.69 0.05
CA HIS A 190 14.29 8.36 -0.94
C HIS A 190 14.87 9.59 -1.65
N GLY A 191 14.42 10.78 -1.28
CA GLY A 191 14.89 12.04 -1.84
C GLY A 191 14.13 12.50 -3.09
N PRO A 192 14.64 13.55 -3.75
CA PRO A 192 13.97 14.18 -4.88
C PRO A 192 13.96 13.29 -6.13
N SER A 193 12.88 13.43 -6.91
CA SER A 193 12.70 12.75 -8.19
C SER A 193 12.12 13.71 -9.24
N SER A 194 12.59 13.55 -10.47
CA SER A 194 12.03 14.22 -11.64
C SER A 194 11.19 13.29 -12.54
N ASP A 195 11.32 11.97 -12.35
CA ASP A 195 10.54 10.94 -13.06
C ASP A 195 10.16 9.87 -12.05
N PHE A 196 8.97 10.02 -11.48
CA PHE A 196 8.49 9.15 -10.39
C PHE A 196 8.59 7.66 -10.73
N LEU A 197 8.08 7.24 -11.90
CA LEU A 197 8.05 5.82 -12.27
C LEU A 197 9.45 5.23 -12.37
N LYS A 198 10.34 5.89 -13.11
CA LYS A 198 11.72 5.40 -13.32
C LYS A 198 12.55 5.42 -12.05
N ASP A 199 12.41 6.47 -11.24
CA ASP A 199 13.20 6.58 -10.03
C ASP A 199 12.71 5.64 -8.93
N ALA A 200 11.38 5.46 -8.79
CA ALA A 200 10.80 4.45 -7.91
C ALA A 200 11.18 3.02 -8.36
N ALA A 201 11.20 2.74 -9.67
CA ALA A 201 11.66 1.46 -10.20
C ALA A 201 13.11 1.16 -9.81
N LYS A 202 14.03 2.14 -9.88
CA LYS A 202 15.42 1.99 -9.42
C LYS A 202 15.51 1.69 -7.92
N ILE A 203 14.65 2.34 -7.11
CA ILE A 203 14.59 2.08 -5.68
C ILE A 203 14.12 0.64 -5.43
N ILE A 204 13.05 0.21 -6.11
CA ILE A 204 12.52 -1.16 -6.01
C ILE A 204 13.58 -2.18 -6.45
N GLN A 205 14.31 -1.94 -7.55
CA GLN A 205 15.41 -2.80 -7.97
C GLN A 205 16.49 -2.95 -6.88
N LYS A 206 16.84 -1.87 -6.17
CA LYS A 206 17.77 -1.93 -5.02
C LYS A 206 17.17 -2.76 -3.87
N ARG A 207 15.87 -2.62 -3.57
CA ARG A 207 15.19 -3.45 -2.58
C ARG A 207 15.21 -4.92 -2.96
N ILE A 208 14.92 -5.25 -4.22
CA ILE A 208 15.00 -6.62 -4.76
C ILE A 208 16.42 -7.19 -4.63
N SER A 209 17.43 -6.40 -4.99
CA SER A 209 18.83 -6.82 -4.85
C SER A 209 19.22 -7.12 -3.40
N ALA A 210 18.69 -6.38 -2.44
CA ALA A 210 18.91 -6.60 -1.01
C ALA A 210 18.20 -7.85 -0.47
N LEU A 211 17.13 -8.33 -1.11
CA LEU A 211 16.42 -9.56 -0.75
C LEU A 211 17.15 -10.84 -1.18
N GLY A 212 18.15 -10.75 -2.07
CA GLY A 212 18.94 -11.89 -2.53
C GLY A 212 18.10 -12.90 -3.34
N ASN A 213 18.31 -14.21 -3.11
CA ASN A 213 17.67 -15.28 -3.89
C ASN A 213 16.16 -15.52 -3.57
N THR A 214 15.54 -14.69 -2.76
CA THR A 214 14.10 -14.79 -2.43
C THR A 214 13.17 -14.13 -3.46
N SER A 215 13.70 -13.76 -4.63
CA SER A 215 13.04 -12.94 -5.67
C SER A 215 11.90 -13.61 -6.45
N GLN A 216 11.47 -14.82 -6.11
CA GLN A 216 10.43 -15.54 -6.88
C GLN A 216 8.99 -15.11 -6.57
N LEU A 217 8.77 -14.28 -5.54
CA LEU A 217 7.43 -13.87 -5.08
C LEU A 217 7.30 -12.34 -5.04
N LEU A 218 7.74 -11.70 -6.12
CA LEU A 218 7.69 -10.24 -6.24
C LEU A 218 6.57 -9.83 -7.19
N SER A 219 5.87 -8.75 -6.84
CA SER A 219 4.93 -8.09 -7.74
C SER A 219 5.00 -6.59 -7.54
N VAL A 220 4.87 -5.85 -8.64
CA VAL A 220 4.73 -4.39 -8.62
C VAL A 220 3.46 -4.02 -9.39
N LEU A 221 2.58 -3.32 -8.72
CA LEU A 221 1.37 -2.76 -9.33
C LEU A 221 1.50 -1.25 -9.42
N SER A 222 1.07 -0.66 -10.51
CA SER A 222 0.91 0.79 -10.67
C SER A 222 -0.54 1.20 -10.45
N LEU A 223 -0.75 2.32 -9.76
CA LEU A 223 -2.02 3.04 -9.71
C LEU A 223 -1.97 4.14 -10.77
N GLY A 224 -2.83 4.10 -11.77
CA GLY A 224 -2.83 5.04 -12.88
C GLY A 224 -4.14 5.02 -13.67
N PRO A 225 -4.14 5.46 -14.93
CA PRO A 225 -5.31 5.40 -15.78
C PRO A 225 -5.84 3.99 -15.94
N ASN A 226 -7.16 3.84 -15.92
CA ASN A 226 -7.81 2.57 -16.17
C ASN A 226 -7.74 2.23 -17.67
N PRO A 227 -7.06 1.15 -18.07
CA PRO A 227 -6.91 0.80 -19.49
C PRO A 227 -8.23 0.31 -20.13
N GLU A 228 -9.26 0.06 -19.35
CA GLU A 228 -10.59 -0.40 -19.83
C GLU A 228 -11.59 0.74 -20.01
N ASN A 229 -11.20 2.00 -19.77
CA ASN A 229 -12.06 3.19 -19.86
C ASN A 229 -11.74 4.05 -21.07
#